data_044302d04c17965ef21f6bed9ce10b19
#
_entry.id   044302d04c17965ef21f6bed9ce10b19
#
_cell.length_a   1.000
_cell.length_b   1.000
_cell.length_c   1.000
_cell.angle_alpha   90.00
_cell.angle_beta   90.00
_cell.angle_gamma   90.00
#
_symmetry.space_group_name_H-M   'P 1'
#
loop_
_entity.id
_entity.type
_entity.pdbx_description
1 polymer ?
#
loop_
_entity_poly.entity_id
_entity_poly.type
_entity_poly.pdbx_seq_one_letter_code
_entity_poly.pdbx_strand_id
1 'polypeptide(L)'
;MVVSVCPAANVAAPVEDLWELLAQPSNYDKWWDAHLERSVPEGLSTPGQINYATTKALGKQWDVTIVVKSIQPARHQIQLDATLPFGIIDHATITCTPVDAVSCRVQFG
;
A
#
# COMPACT_ATOMS: atom_id res chain seq x y z
N MET A 1 -11.79 -15.74 -13.65
CA MET A 1 -10.40 -16.23 -13.56
C MET A 1 -9.66 -15.43 -12.50
N VAL A 2 -9.11 -16.12 -11.54
CA VAL A 2 -8.27 -15.47 -10.56
C VAL A 2 -6.82 -15.61 -11.02
N VAL A 3 -6.18 -14.50 -11.29
CA VAL A 3 -4.75 -14.48 -11.56
C VAL A 3 -4.07 -14.01 -10.30
N SER A 4 -3.37 -14.91 -9.63
CA SER A 4 -2.51 -14.54 -8.53
C SER A 4 -1.19 -14.03 -9.09
N VAL A 5 -0.97 -12.75 -8.96
CA VAL A 5 0.32 -12.14 -9.31
C VAL A 5 0.94 -11.67 -8.01
N CYS A 6 2.13 -12.16 -7.73
CA CYS A 6 2.92 -11.72 -6.57
C CYS A 6 4.13 -10.94 -7.09
N PRO A 7 3.94 -9.73 -7.62
CA PRO A 7 5.06 -8.94 -8.10
C PRO A 7 6.02 -8.62 -6.98
N ALA A 8 7.29 -8.73 -7.28
CA ALA A 8 8.35 -8.44 -6.34
C ALA A 8 9.43 -7.63 -7.04
N ALA A 9 10.06 -6.73 -6.29
CA ALA A 9 11.15 -5.91 -6.80
C ALA A 9 12.22 -5.73 -5.75
N ASN A 10 13.47 -5.65 -6.20
CA ASN A 10 14.57 -5.25 -5.33
C ASN A 10 14.70 -3.73 -5.38
N VAL A 11 14.87 -3.13 -4.22
CA VAL A 11 14.96 -1.68 -4.05
C VAL A 11 16.31 -1.34 -3.45
N ALA A 12 17.00 -0.37 -4.05
CA ALA A 12 18.32 0.08 -3.59
C ALA A 12 18.14 1.09 -2.44
N ALA A 13 17.51 0.65 -1.36
CA ALA A 13 17.31 1.43 -0.14
C ALA A 13 17.20 0.48 1.04
N PRO A 14 17.62 0.91 2.25
CA PRO A 14 17.42 0.12 3.46
C PRO A 14 15.95 -0.19 3.68
N VAL A 15 15.64 -1.34 4.26
CA VAL A 15 14.25 -1.77 4.49
C VAL A 15 13.47 -0.77 5.33
N GLU A 16 14.11 -0.11 6.28
CA GLU A 16 13.44 0.88 7.14
C GLU A 16 12.99 2.10 6.35
N ASP A 17 13.77 2.55 5.37
CA ASP A 17 13.42 3.68 4.52
C ASP A 17 12.21 3.33 3.64
N LEU A 18 12.19 2.12 3.07
CA LEU A 18 11.05 1.67 2.27
C LEU A 18 9.82 1.47 3.14
N TRP A 19 9.99 0.93 4.35
CA TRP A 19 8.89 0.75 5.29
C TRP A 19 8.22 2.08 5.65
N GLU A 20 9.00 3.11 5.94
CA GLU A 20 8.48 4.44 6.22
C GLU A 20 7.67 4.98 5.04
N LEU A 21 8.15 4.76 3.82
CA LEU A 21 7.44 5.18 2.62
C LEU A 21 6.07 4.48 2.50
N LEU A 22 6.04 3.17 2.73
CA LEU A 22 4.83 2.36 2.58
C LEU A 22 3.84 2.56 3.73
N ALA A 23 4.33 2.79 4.94
CA ALA A 23 3.48 2.93 6.12
C ALA A 23 2.79 4.29 6.22
N GLN A 24 3.21 5.28 5.44
CA GLN A 24 2.62 6.61 5.46
C GLN A 24 1.61 6.77 4.32
N PRO A 25 0.29 6.88 4.60
CA PRO A 25 -0.72 7.01 3.55
C PRO A 25 -0.51 8.18 2.60
N SER A 26 0.05 9.29 3.07
CA SER A 26 0.34 10.45 2.23
C SER A 26 1.36 10.17 1.13
N ASN A 27 2.05 9.04 1.19
CA ASN A 27 3.02 8.61 0.17
C ASN A 27 2.41 7.65 -0.87
N TYR A 28 1.11 7.37 -0.84
CA TYR A 28 0.49 6.43 -1.79
C TYR A 28 0.79 6.79 -3.24
N ASP A 29 0.76 8.06 -3.60
CA ASP A 29 1.04 8.51 -4.96
C ASP A 29 2.51 8.34 -5.39
N LYS A 30 3.40 8.02 -4.47
CA LYS A 30 4.81 7.77 -4.77
C LYS A 30 5.09 6.33 -5.19
N TRP A 31 4.20 5.40 -4.84
CA TRP A 31 4.39 3.98 -5.14
C TRP A 31 3.11 3.30 -5.64
N TRP A 32 2.01 4.02 -5.69
CA TRP A 32 0.72 3.53 -6.15
C TRP A 32 0.00 4.62 -6.94
N ASP A 33 -0.98 4.25 -7.75
CA ASP A 33 -1.79 5.19 -8.53
C ASP A 33 -2.95 5.78 -7.73
N ALA A 34 -2.75 6.01 -6.46
CA ALA A 34 -3.75 6.56 -5.57
C ALA A 34 -3.26 7.88 -4.96
N HIS A 35 -4.10 8.91 -5.05
CA HIS A 35 -3.83 10.20 -4.42
C HIS A 35 -4.67 10.30 -3.16
N LEU A 36 -4.01 10.41 -2.00
CA LEU A 36 -4.71 10.50 -0.72
C LEU A 36 -5.41 11.84 -0.58
N GLU A 37 -6.73 11.79 -0.26
CA GLU A 37 -7.51 12.96 0.09
C GLU A 37 -7.57 13.18 1.59
N ARG A 38 -7.82 12.12 2.36
CA ARG A 38 -7.84 12.18 3.82
C ARG A 38 -7.72 10.79 4.44
N SER A 39 -7.33 10.75 5.70
CA SER A 39 -7.26 9.53 6.51
C SER A 39 -8.04 9.69 7.80
N VAL A 40 -8.70 8.63 8.26
CA VAL A 40 -9.44 8.61 9.51
C VAL A 40 -9.06 7.34 10.29
N PRO A 41 -8.30 7.46 11.36
CA PRO A 41 -7.62 8.65 11.88
C PRO A 41 -6.45 9.09 10.99
N GLU A 42 -6.05 10.33 11.11
CA GLU A 42 -4.88 10.86 10.39
C GLU A 42 -3.59 10.27 10.94
N GLY A 43 -2.55 10.27 10.11
CA GLY A 43 -1.21 9.84 10.48
C GLY A 43 -0.80 8.53 9.85
N LEU A 44 0.16 7.85 10.46
CA LEU A 44 0.68 6.57 9.99
C LEU A 44 -0.41 5.50 9.95
N SER A 45 -0.22 4.53 9.06
CA SER A 45 -1.13 3.40 8.94
C SER A 45 -1.30 2.69 10.27
N THR A 46 -2.55 2.46 10.64
CA THR A 46 -2.91 1.73 11.86
C THR A 46 -4.12 0.84 11.55
N PRO A 47 -4.28 -0.32 12.20
CA PRO A 47 -5.42 -1.19 11.94
C PRO A 47 -6.74 -0.46 12.10
N GLY A 48 -7.63 -0.62 11.12
CA GLY A 48 -8.93 0.04 11.09
C GLY A 48 -8.93 1.43 10.47
N GLN A 49 -7.77 1.99 10.14
CA GLN A 49 -7.69 3.28 9.47
C GLN A 49 -8.36 3.22 8.10
N ILE A 50 -9.16 4.23 7.78
CA ILE A 50 -9.80 4.37 6.48
C ILE A 50 -9.14 5.53 5.74
N ASN A 51 -8.58 5.24 4.58
CA ASN A 51 -7.93 6.21 3.73
C ASN A 51 -8.80 6.47 2.50
N TYR A 52 -9.24 7.71 2.33
CA TYR A 52 -10.02 8.13 1.17
C TYR A 52 -9.06 8.68 0.14
N ALA A 53 -9.07 8.09 -1.04
CA ALA A 53 -8.15 8.43 -2.10
C ALA A 53 -8.86 8.51 -3.45
N THR A 54 -8.18 9.02 -4.44
CA THR A 54 -8.64 9.05 -5.82
C THR A 54 -7.62 8.41 -6.72
N THR A 55 -8.09 7.82 -7.81
CA THR A 55 -7.23 7.27 -8.86
C THR A 55 -7.77 7.68 -10.22
N LYS A 56 -6.90 7.74 -11.21
CA LYS A 56 -7.30 8.06 -12.59
C LYS A 56 -7.22 6.79 -13.43
N ALA A 57 -8.32 6.47 -14.08
CA ALA A 57 -8.40 5.34 -14.99
C ALA A 57 -9.46 5.62 -16.06
N LEU A 58 -9.24 5.14 -17.28
CA LEU A 58 -10.18 5.28 -18.39
C LEU A 58 -10.60 6.74 -18.64
N GLY A 59 -9.68 7.69 -18.46
CA GLY A 59 -9.93 9.11 -18.66
C GLY A 59 -10.80 9.76 -17.58
N LYS A 60 -11.06 9.07 -16.47
CA LYS A 60 -11.87 9.57 -15.37
C LYS A 60 -11.13 9.45 -14.05
N GLN A 61 -11.55 10.27 -13.09
CA GLN A 61 -11.11 10.17 -11.71
C GLN A 61 -12.14 9.36 -10.92
N TRP A 62 -11.66 8.38 -10.16
CA TRP A 62 -12.49 7.48 -9.37
C TRP A 62 -12.14 7.62 -7.90
N ASP A 63 -13.16 7.57 -7.04
CA ASP A 63 -12.95 7.48 -5.60
C ASP A 63 -12.64 6.04 -5.22
N VAL A 64 -11.61 5.88 -4.39
CA VAL A 64 -11.25 4.58 -3.83
C VAL A 64 -11.10 4.71 -2.33
N THR A 65 -11.41 3.64 -1.60
CA THR A 65 -11.28 3.58 -0.15
C THR A 65 -10.28 2.50 0.18
N ILE A 66 -9.27 2.85 0.96
CA ILE A 66 -8.21 1.92 1.36
C ILE A 66 -8.27 1.75 2.87
N VAL A 67 -8.65 0.56 3.31
CA VAL A 67 -8.74 0.23 4.73
C VAL A 67 -7.49 -0.55 5.13
N VAL A 68 -6.82 -0.08 6.17
CA VAL A 68 -5.69 -0.80 6.76
C VAL A 68 -6.25 -1.93 7.61
N LYS A 69 -6.02 -3.17 7.21
CA LYS A 69 -6.52 -4.35 7.91
C LYS A 69 -5.56 -4.78 9.02
N SER A 70 -4.28 -4.77 8.72
CA SER A 70 -3.27 -5.08 9.73
C SER A 70 -1.95 -4.39 9.37
N ILE A 71 -1.14 -4.18 10.38
CA ILE A 71 0.21 -3.67 10.22
C ILE A 71 1.12 -4.41 11.19
N GLN A 72 2.21 -4.97 10.69
CA GLN A 72 3.17 -5.73 11.46
C GLN A 72 4.56 -5.14 11.26
N PRO A 73 4.93 -4.12 12.04
CA PRO A 73 6.22 -3.44 11.86
C PRO A 73 7.43 -4.36 12.00
N ALA A 74 7.35 -5.35 12.89
CA ALA A 74 8.45 -6.30 13.08
C ALA A 74 8.72 -7.17 11.84
N ARG A 75 7.71 -7.35 11.00
CA ARG A 75 7.82 -8.11 9.73
C ARG A 75 7.87 -7.19 8.51
N HIS A 76 7.76 -5.88 8.71
CA HIS A 76 7.62 -4.91 7.63
C HIS A 76 6.50 -5.32 6.67
N GLN A 77 5.34 -5.68 7.24
CA GLN A 77 4.19 -6.16 6.49
C GLN A 77 2.97 -5.31 6.78
N ILE A 78 2.22 -4.98 5.73
CA ILE A 78 0.98 -4.24 5.83
C ILE A 78 -0.08 -4.94 4.96
N GLN A 79 -1.30 -5.08 5.49
CA GLN A 79 -2.43 -5.61 4.75
C GLN A 79 -3.46 -4.51 4.54
N LEU A 80 -3.85 -4.32 3.30
CA LEU A 80 -4.79 -3.28 2.87
C LEU A 80 -5.95 -3.91 2.11
N ASP A 81 -7.15 -3.38 2.32
CA ASP A 81 -8.31 -3.66 1.47
C ASP A 81 -8.67 -2.39 0.72
N ALA A 82 -8.50 -2.41 -0.59
CA ALA A 82 -8.85 -1.29 -1.45
C ALA A 82 -10.20 -1.57 -2.11
N THR A 83 -11.18 -0.71 -1.85
CA THR A 83 -12.47 -0.76 -2.53
C THR A 83 -12.37 0.10 -3.78
N LEU A 84 -12.40 -0.56 -4.93
CA LEU A 84 -12.29 0.05 -6.25
C LEU A 84 -13.67 0.33 -6.83
N PRO A 85 -13.76 1.07 -7.95
CA PRO A 85 -15.03 1.26 -8.64
C PRO A 85 -15.71 -0.06 -8.98
N PHE A 86 -17.05 -0.04 -9.09
CA PHE A 86 -17.89 -1.20 -9.43
C PHE A 86 -17.92 -2.28 -8.35
N GLY A 87 -17.63 -1.93 -7.09
CA GLY A 87 -17.70 -2.87 -5.97
C GLY A 87 -16.57 -3.90 -5.92
N ILE A 88 -15.50 -3.66 -6.65
CA ILE A 88 -14.33 -4.53 -6.63
C ILE A 88 -13.52 -4.24 -5.36
N ILE A 89 -13.16 -5.29 -4.63
CA ILE A 89 -12.29 -5.17 -3.46
C ILE A 89 -10.98 -5.89 -3.75
N ASP A 90 -9.89 -5.16 -3.63
CA ASP A 90 -8.54 -5.71 -3.79
C ASP A 90 -7.91 -5.90 -2.42
N HIS A 91 -7.60 -7.14 -2.09
CA HIS A 91 -6.90 -7.49 -0.85
C HIS A 91 -5.40 -7.53 -1.14
N ALA A 92 -4.69 -6.55 -0.63
CA ALA A 92 -3.26 -6.42 -0.88
C ALA A 92 -2.46 -6.70 0.40
N THR A 93 -1.43 -7.52 0.28
CA THR A 93 -0.44 -7.73 1.33
C THR A 93 0.90 -7.27 0.78
N ILE A 94 1.55 -6.35 1.48
CA ILE A 94 2.83 -5.80 1.08
C ILE A 94 3.85 -6.18 2.14
N THR A 95 4.90 -6.87 1.74
CA THR A 95 5.96 -7.32 2.63
C THR A 95 7.31 -6.82 2.13
N CYS A 96 8.08 -6.20 3.03
CA CYS A 96 9.43 -5.76 2.76
C CYS A 96 10.42 -6.67 3.50
N THR A 97 11.41 -7.18 2.79
CA THR A 97 12.41 -8.07 3.36
C THR A 97 13.79 -7.48 3.12
N PRO A 98 14.64 -7.34 4.15
CA PRO A 98 15.99 -6.85 3.94
C PRO A 98 16.80 -7.88 3.13
N VAL A 99 17.53 -7.39 2.13
CA VAL A 99 18.51 -8.19 1.39
C VAL A 99 19.88 -7.99 2.00
N ASP A 100 20.23 -6.73 2.27
CA ASP A 100 21.44 -6.33 2.98
C ASP A 100 21.19 -4.97 3.66
N ALA A 101 22.26 -4.33 4.16
CA ALA A 101 22.13 -3.07 4.90
C ALA A 101 21.68 -1.89 4.02
N VAL A 102 21.78 -1.98 2.71
CA VAL A 102 21.50 -0.88 1.76
C VAL A 102 20.46 -1.24 0.72
N SER A 103 19.89 -2.43 0.77
CA SER A 103 18.85 -2.86 -0.17
C SER A 103 17.82 -3.76 0.48
N CYS A 104 16.65 -3.81 -0.12
CA CYS A 104 15.55 -4.64 0.35
C CYS A 104 14.72 -5.15 -0.83
N ARG A 105 13.86 -6.11 -0.54
CA ARG A 105 12.91 -6.67 -1.50
C ARG A 105 11.51 -6.33 -1.03
N VAL A 106 10.70 -5.76 -1.92
CA VAL A 106 9.27 -5.55 -1.69
C VAL A 106 8.48 -6.57 -2.49
N GLN A 107 7.48 -7.16 -1.87
CA GLN A 107 6.60 -8.14 -2.50
C GLN A 107 5.15 -7.72 -2.25
N PHE A 108 4.35 -7.72 -3.32
CA PHE A 108 2.92 -7.45 -3.29
C PHE A 108 2.15 -8.74 -3.53
N GLY A 109 1.16 -9.02 -2.70
CA GLY A 109 0.34 -10.21 -2.91
C GLY A 109 0.01 -11.01 -1.70
#